data_45b6b0f1ff153b5b1c31709b2251fa28
#
_entry.id   45b6b0f1ff153b5b1c31709b2251fa28
#
_cell.length_a   1.000
_cell.length_b   1.000
_cell.length_c   1.000
_cell.angle_alpha   90.00
_cell.angle_beta   90.00
_cell.angle_gamma   90.00
#
_symmetry.space_group_name_H-M   'P 1'
#
loop_
_entity.id
_entity.type
_entity.pdbx_description
1 polymer ?
#
loop_
_entity_poly.entity_id
_entity_poly.type
_entity_poly.pdbx_seq_one_letter_code
_entity_poly.pdbx_strand_id
1 'polypeptide(L)'
;VRPQYQEYQARSIVNVHKHVDGWFYDKYSAHPYVGCAFGCEFCYSREDKYLAGRDPDEFDRLIRVKVNAAELLRRELARQPVDVIACGDWQLPAERDYGLSRRLLEVVRDLSFPLFIVERSPLLTRDLDLLTEINRRAWVGVVYSISTLDPAVKRAFEPRSPGVKMRLAAMAQLAQAGILVGTALMPVLPCVADDDAHLEEVIVATREHGGRFVLAGGLTMSGPQAARVWHAVDRCFPQARPTYEQLYTPGAYSPSGHYSTDPSAGSGQALARRVRALCTKHGLADRMPRWIEPGPRGVNRWLAERLFHKTYDLELEGADKRRIWAYRRAAWTVDEWPTSLAELYKSQGLAGLLALPGIGERLARLIAGWLEEWPVRRET
;
A
#
# COMPACT_ATOMS: atom_id res chain seq x y z
N VAL A 1 26.52 -1.33 12.00
CA VAL A 1 26.17 -1.61 13.42
C VAL A 1 24.99 -2.56 13.42
N ARG A 2 25.03 -3.64 14.20
CA ARG A 2 23.87 -4.53 14.41
C ARG A 2 22.83 -3.78 15.23
N PRO A 3 21.52 -3.87 14.89
CA PRO A 3 20.49 -3.25 15.70
C PRO A 3 20.43 -3.92 17.08
N GLN A 4 20.10 -3.16 18.10
CA GLN A 4 19.74 -3.67 19.41
C GLN A 4 18.25 -4.00 19.43
N TYR A 5 17.87 -5.05 20.14
CA TYR A 5 16.47 -5.45 20.32
C TYR A 5 16.05 -5.20 21.76
N GLN A 6 14.93 -4.49 21.92
CA GLN A 6 14.31 -4.22 23.21
C GLN A 6 12.94 -4.90 23.27
N GLU A 7 12.84 -5.94 24.06
CA GLU A 7 11.58 -6.65 24.29
C GLU A 7 10.65 -5.85 25.20
N TYR A 8 9.36 -5.93 24.92
CA TYR A 8 8.33 -5.39 25.80
C TYR A 8 6.99 -6.07 25.59
N GLN A 9 6.14 -6.00 26.62
CA GLN A 9 4.73 -6.37 26.55
C GLN A 9 3.91 -5.19 26.05
N ALA A 10 3.33 -5.32 24.85
CA ALA A 10 2.46 -4.30 24.30
C ALA A 10 1.04 -4.40 24.89
N ARG A 11 0.28 -3.30 24.84
CA ARG A 11 -1.14 -3.27 25.25
C ARG A 11 -2.09 -3.62 24.12
N SER A 12 -1.71 -3.28 22.88
CA SER A 12 -2.48 -3.50 21.66
C SER A 12 -1.55 -3.68 20.45
N ILE A 13 -2.08 -4.25 19.38
CA ILE A 13 -1.35 -4.42 18.12
C ILE A 13 -2.16 -4.02 16.89
N VAL A 14 -3.50 -4.14 16.92
CA VAL A 14 -4.36 -3.84 15.77
C VAL A 14 -4.71 -2.36 15.76
N ASN A 15 -4.39 -1.69 14.65
CA ASN A 15 -4.93 -0.36 14.34
C ASN A 15 -6.13 -0.53 13.43
N VAL A 16 -7.24 0.15 13.76
CA VAL A 16 -8.48 0.14 12.96
C VAL A 16 -8.54 1.45 12.19
N HIS A 17 -8.57 1.37 10.86
CA HIS A 17 -8.70 2.53 10.01
C HIS A 17 -10.15 2.96 9.95
N LYS A 18 -10.41 4.27 10.05
CA LYS A 18 -11.78 4.82 9.99
C LYS A 18 -12.45 4.42 8.68
N HIS A 19 -11.76 4.65 7.57
CA HIS A 19 -12.17 4.27 6.22
C HIS A 19 -11.01 3.60 5.51
N VAL A 20 -11.29 2.70 4.56
CA VAL A 20 -10.26 2.17 3.67
C VAL A 20 -9.81 3.25 2.68
N ASP A 21 -8.57 3.19 2.26
CA ASP A 21 -8.09 4.04 1.17
C ASP A 21 -8.27 3.37 -0.20
N GLY A 22 -8.00 4.09 -1.27
CA GLY A 22 -8.08 3.58 -2.64
C GLY A 22 -6.76 2.97 -3.16
N TRP A 23 -5.76 2.76 -2.29
CA TRP A 23 -4.45 2.21 -2.64
C TRP A 23 -4.29 0.77 -2.18
N PHE A 24 -4.52 0.53 -0.88
CA PHE A 24 -4.24 -0.73 -0.21
C PHE A 24 -5.50 -1.45 0.26
N TYR A 25 -6.62 -0.72 0.36
CA TYR A 25 -7.93 -1.24 0.77
C TYR A 25 -7.93 -1.95 2.14
N ASP A 26 -6.98 -1.63 2.99
CA ASP A 26 -6.86 -2.24 4.31
C ASP A 26 -7.76 -1.56 5.35
N LYS A 27 -8.45 -2.38 6.13
CA LYS A 27 -9.26 -1.93 7.27
C LYS A 27 -8.49 -1.96 8.57
N TYR A 28 -7.51 -2.85 8.65
CA TYR A 28 -6.68 -3.06 9.82
C TYR A 28 -5.22 -3.02 9.46
N SER A 29 -4.37 -2.65 10.45
CA SER A 29 -2.93 -2.87 10.34
C SER A 29 -2.36 -3.36 11.67
N ALA A 30 -1.28 -4.14 11.61
CA ALA A 30 -0.59 -4.66 12.77
C ALA A 30 0.93 -4.65 12.57
N HIS A 31 1.67 -4.27 13.62
CA HIS A 31 3.12 -4.19 13.57
C HIS A 31 3.75 -4.82 14.82
N PRO A 32 4.43 -5.98 14.69
CA PRO A 32 5.09 -6.66 15.83
C PRO A 32 6.37 -5.95 16.26
N TYR A 33 6.97 -5.17 15.37
CA TYR A 33 8.19 -4.41 15.60
C TYR A 33 7.93 -2.90 15.56
N VAL A 34 8.72 -2.13 16.29
CA VAL A 34 8.74 -0.67 16.22
C VAL A 34 10.17 -0.21 15.97
N GLY A 35 10.38 0.46 14.84
CA GLY A 35 11.67 0.69 14.22
C GLY A 35 11.96 -0.35 13.13
N CYS A 36 12.91 -0.03 12.25
CA CYS A 36 13.21 -0.87 11.08
C CYS A 36 14.72 -0.88 10.81
N ALA A 37 15.32 -2.07 10.87
CA ALA A 37 16.76 -2.26 10.69
C ALA A 37 17.29 -1.95 9.29
N PHE A 38 16.41 -1.83 8.29
CA PHE A 38 16.81 -1.54 6.91
C PHE A 38 17.30 -0.11 6.73
N GLY A 39 16.83 0.84 7.56
CA GLY A 39 17.35 2.19 7.64
C GLY A 39 17.29 2.97 6.34
N CYS A 40 16.23 2.82 5.57
CA CYS A 40 16.02 3.60 4.35
C CYS A 40 16.01 5.10 4.67
N GLU A 41 16.70 5.91 3.86
CA GLU A 41 16.84 7.35 4.09
C GLU A 41 15.52 8.09 3.93
N PHE A 42 14.64 7.60 3.07
CA PHE A 42 13.32 8.15 2.77
C PHE A 42 12.19 7.56 3.63
N CYS A 43 12.48 6.79 4.68
CA CYS A 43 11.43 6.10 5.44
C CYS A 43 10.51 7.08 6.16
N TYR A 44 9.24 7.14 5.75
CA TYR A 44 8.23 8.02 6.34
C TYR A 44 7.93 7.70 7.82
N SER A 45 8.22 6.46 8.27
CA SER A 45 8.04 6.08 9.68
C SER A 45 9.00 6.80 10.63
N ARG A 46 9.91 7.63 10.11
CA ARG A 46 10.74 8.56 10.90
C ARG A 46 10.06 9.91 11.15
N GLU A 47 8.86 10.15 10.63
CA GLU A 47 8.10 11.34 10.97
C GLU A 47 7.67 11.32 12.44
N ASP A 48 7.62 12.49 13.07
CA ASP A 48 7.33 12.64 14.51
C ASP A 48 6.06 11.91 14.98
N LYS A 49 5.03 11.91 14.13
CA LYS A 49 3.76 11.22 14.41
C LYS A 49 3.90 9.69 14.61
N TYR A 50 4.94 9.07 14.02
CA TYR A 50 5.21 7.64 14.16
C TYR A 50 6.28 7.33 15.20
N LEU A 51 7.13 8.30 15.52
CA LEU A 51 8.20 8.14 16.50
C LEU A 51 7.67 8.14 17.95
N ALA A 52 6.52 8.77 18.19
CA ALA A 52 5.94 8.90 19.54
C ALA A 52 6.94 9.45 20.58
N GLY A 53 7.68 10.50 20.21
CA GLY A 53 8.67 11.15 21.05
C GLY A 53 10.02 10.42 21.18
N ARG A 54 10.25 9.39 20.38
CA ARG A 54 11.56 8.69 20.34
C ARG A 54 12.56 9.43 19.48
N ASP A 55 13.84 9.20 19.76
CA ASP A 55 14.94 9.75 18.97
C ASP A 55 14.87 9.17 17.52
N PRO A 56 14.77 10.04 16.48
CA PRO A 56 14.81 9.60 15.08
C PRO A 56 16.07 8.81 14.71
N ASP A 57 17.21 9.08 15.38
CA ASP A 57 18.47 8.41 15.10
C ASP A 57 18.54 6.99 15.69
N GLU A 58 17.68 6.67 16.64
CA GLU A 58 17.52 5.31 17.18
C GLU A 58 16.60 4.42 16.33
N PHE A 59 15.82 5.00 15.42
CA PHE A 59 14.77 4.28 14.66
C PHE A 59 15.26 2.99 13.99
N ASP A 60 16.48 2.96 13.49
CA ASP A 60 17.08 1.83 12.79
C ASP A 60 18.18 1.11 13.59
N ARG A 61 18.45 1.57 14.82
CA ARG A 61 19.44 0.99 15.73
C ARG A 61 18.82 0.27 16.92
N LEU A 62 17.67 0.78 17.41
CA LEU A 62 16.92 0.19 18.53
C LEU A 62 15.54 -0.25 18.05
N ILE A 63 15.40 -1.55 17.81
CA ILE A 63 14.15 -2.17 17.39
C ILE A 63 13.42 -2.69 18.63
N ARG A 64 12.23 -2.16 18.87
CA ARG A 64 11.38 -2.65 19.97
C ARG A 64 10.54 -3.82 19.49
N VAL A 65 10.49 -4.88 20.29
CA VAL A 65 9.87 -6.16 19.95
C VAL A 65 8.67 -6.41 20.85
N LYS A 66 7.47 -6.49 20.27
CA LYS A 66 6.23 -6.83 20.99
C LYS A 66 6.17 -8.35 21.18
N VAL A 67 6.75 -8.87 22.26
CA VAL A 67 6.89 -10.32 22.47
C VAL A 67 5.55 -11.06 22.62
N ASN A 68 4.48 -10.33 22.97
CA ASN A 68 3.09 -10.84 23.06
C ASN A 68 2.25 -10.55 21.81
N ALA A 69 2.89 -10.23 20.68
CA ALA A 69 2.20 -9.78 19.45
C ALA A 69 1.12 -10.76 18.96
N ALA A 70 1.42 -12.05 18.91
CA ALA A 70 0.49 -13.06 18.40
C ALA A 70 -0.76 -13.24 19.30
N GLU A 71 -0.56 -13.22 20.63
CA GLU A 71 -1.68 -13.26 21.57
C GLU A 71 -2.60 -12.05 21.44
N LEU A 72 -2.00 -10.85 21.35
CA LEU A 72 -2.76 -9.61 21.13
C LEU A 72 -3.53 -9.66 19.81
N LEU A 73 -2.87 -10.06 18.73
CA LEU A 73 -3.50 -10.13 17.41
C LEU A 73 -4.73 -11.04 17.42
N ARG A 74 -4.59 -12.25 17.99
CA ARG A 74 -5.70 -13.19 18.11
C ARG A 74 -6.86 -12.62 18.91
N ARG A 75 -6.58 -12.04 20.06
CA ARG A 75 -7.59 -11.45 20.94
C ARG A 75 -8.32 -10.27 20.29
N GLU A 76 -7.58 -9.42 19.59
CA GLU A 76 -8.12 -8.18 19.02
C GLU A 76 -8.88 -8.45 17.72
N LEU A 77 -8.32 -9.26 16.79
CA LEU A 77 -9.01 -9.61 15.53
C LEU A 77 -10.27 -10.46 15.75
N ALA A 78 -10.29 -11.35 16.75
CA ALA A 78 -11.49 -12.15 17.06
C ALA A 78 -12.74 -11.31 17.40
N ARG A 79 -12.56 -10.01 17.67
CA ARG A 79 -13.65 -9.06 17.98
C ARG A 79 -14.00 -8.14 16.82
N GLN A 80 -13.31 -8.29 15.69
CA GLN A 80 -13.50 -7.42 14.51
C GLN A 80 -14.23 -8.18 13.40
N PRO A 81 -15.03 -7.49 12.60
CA PRO A 81 -15.50 -8.03 11.32
C PRO A 81 -14.31 -8.43 10.44
N VAL A 82 -14.46 -9.51 9.69
CA VAL A 82 -13.43 -9.95 8.74
C VAL A 82 -13.27 -8.90 7.63
N ASP A 83 -12.07 -8.36 7.52
CA ASP A 83 -11.67 -7.40 6.49
C ASP A 83 -10.14 -7.45 6.32
N VAL A 84 -9.60 -6.78 5.31
CA VAL A 84 -8.16 -6.82 4.98
C VAL A 84 -7.33 -6.27 6.14
N ILE A 85 -6.36 -7.08 6.59
CA ILE A 85 -5.32 -6.65 7.51
C ILE A 85 -4.02 -6.40 6.75
N ALA A 86 -3.47 -5.19 6.89
CA ALA A 86 -2.18 -4.84 6.32
C ALA A 86 -1.03 -5.17 7.28
N CYS A 87 0.02 -5.68 6.69
CA CYS A 87 1.27 -5.99 7.34
C CYS A 87 2.42 -5.29 6.62
N GLY A 88 3.26 -4.60 7.36
CA GLY A 88 4.48 -4.00 6.83
C GLY A 88 5.62 -4.20 7.81
N ASP A 89 6.83 -4.41 7.29
CA ASP A 89 8.03 -4.61 8.09
C ASP A 89 7.93 -5.77 9.11
N TRP A 90 7.18 -6.84 8.76
CA TRP A 90 7.11 -8.03 9.61
C TRP A 90 8.36 -8.91 9.46
N GLN A 91 9.00 -8.89 8.31
CA GLN A 91 10.12 -9.77 7.95
C GLN A 91 11.48 -9.08 8.16
N LEU A 92 11.65 -8.40 9.29
CA LEU A 92 12.92 -7.80 9.68
C LEU A 92 13.97 -8.87 10.02
N PRO A 93 15.27 -8.52 10.06
CA PRO A 93 16.32 -9.43 10.53
C PRO A 93 16.06 -10.04 11.92
N ALA A 94 15.30 -9.34 12.78
CA ALA A 94 14.82 -9.82 14.09
C ALA A 94 14.03 -11.13 14.02
N GLU A 95 13.39 -11.41 12.87
CA GLU A 95 12.60 -12.62 12.67
C GLU A 95 13.41 -13.92 12.77
N ARG A 96 14.72 -13.85 12.57
CA ARG A 96 15.62 -15.01 12.77
C ARG A 96 15.66 -15.48 14.21
N ASP A 97 15.50 -14.51 15.14
CA ASP A 97 15.61 -14.77 16.59
C ASP A 97 14.23 -14.89 17.24
N TYR A 98 13.26 -14.10 16.76
CA TYR A 98 11.94 -13.98 17.40
C TYR A 98 10.84 -14.81 16.75
N GLY A 99 10.85 -15.02 15.44
CA GLY A 99 9.85 -15.79 14.69
C GLY A 99 8.41 -15.26 14.88
N LEU A 100 8.24 -13.96 15.10
CA LEU A 100 6.93 -13.37 15.39
C LEU A 100 6.02 -13.38 14.17
N SER A 101 6.56 -13.06 12.98
CA SER A 101 5.75 -12.97 11.77
C SER A 101 5.05 -14.30 11.47
N ARG A 102 5.74 -15.44 11.60
CA ARG A 102 5.12 -16.74 11.39
C ARG A 102 3.95 -16.97 12.36
N ARG A 103 4.13 -16.66 13.64
CA ARG A 103 3.06 -16.77 14.66
C ARG A 103 1.87 -15.84 14.38
N LEU A 104 2.13 -14.65 13.82
CA LEU A 104 1.06 -13.75 13.41
C LEU A 104 0.32 -14.28 12.17
N LEU A 105 1.03 -14.86 11.20
CA LEU A 105 0.43 -15.51 10.03
C LEU A 105 -0.45 -16.70 10.44
N GLU A 106 -0.05 -17.48 11.45
CA GLU A 106 -0.89 -18.55 12.01
C GLU A 106 -2.20 -18.00 12.57
N VAL A 107 -2.18 -16.86 13.25
CA VAL A 107 -3.40 -16.20 13.75
C VAL A 107 -4.29 -15.74 12.60
N VAL A 108 -3.72 -15.10 11.57
CA VAL A 108 -4.45 -14.62 10.39
C VAL A 108 -5.11 -15.80 9.67
N ARG A 109 -4.39 -16.91 9.48
CA ARG A 109 -4.90 -18.16 8.91
C ARG A 109 -6.08 -18.72 9.70
N ASP A 110 -5.90 -18.86 11.03
CA ASP A 110 -6.90 -19.48 11.91
C ASP A 110 -8.21 -18.68 11.96
N LEU A 111 -8.10 -17.35 11.88
CA LEU A 111 -9.25 -16.45 11.86
C LEU A 111 -9.77 -16.13 10.46
N SER A 112 -9.10 -16.67 9.42
CA SER A 112 -9.46 -16.49 8.00
C SER A 112 -9.57 -15.02 7.56
N PHE A 113 -8.66 -14.16 8.04
CA PHE A 113 -8.60 -12.77 7.57
C PHE A 113 -7.85 -12.67 6.25
N PRO A 114 -8.34 -11.88 5.28
CA PRO A 114 -7.57 -11.53 4.10
C PRO A 114 -6.37 -10.65 4.47
N LEU A 115 -5.24 -10.89 3.82
CA LEU A 115 -3.93 -10.35 4.20
C LEU A 115 -3.33 -9.52 3.06
N PHE A 116 -2.92 -8.31 3.37
CA PHE A 116 -2.10 -7.47 2.49
C PHE A 116 -0.72 -7.25 3.10
N ILE A 117 0.34 -7.47 2.32
CA ILE A 117 1.72 -7.37 2.81
C ILE A 117 2.51 -6.38 1.98
N VAL A 118 3.17 -5.42 2.64
CA VAL A 118 4.15 -4.51 2.05
C VAL A 118 5.53 -4.86 2.60
N GLU A 119 6.42 -5.35 1.75
CA GLU A 119 7.72 -5.88 2.19
C GLU A 119 8.92 -5.46 1.33
N ARG A 120 10.10 -5.54 1.95
CA ARG A 120 11.42 -5.48 1.29
C ARG A 120 12.23 -6.76 1.47
N SER A 121 11.81 -7.61 2.39
CA SER A 121 12.57 -8.80 2.77
C SER A 121 12.16 -10.03 1.96
N PRO A 122 13.11 -10.76 1.36
CA PRO A 122 12.83 -12.06 0.76
C PRO A 122 12.49 -13.14 1.80
N LEU A 123 12.70 -12.85 3.10
CA LEU A 123 12.43 -13.78 4.20
C LEU A 123 10.96 -14.21 4.27
N LEU A 124 10.06 -13.43 3.67
CA LEU A 124 8.64 -13.76 3.55
C LEU A 124 8.41 -15.14 2.90
N THR A 125 9.28 -15.56 1.99
CA THR A 125 9.16 -16.87 1.31
C THR A 125 9.39 -18.06 2.23
N ARG A 126 9.99 -17.85 3.42
CA ARG A 126 10.08 -18.87 4.48
C ARG A 126 8.70 -19.39 4.90
N ASP A 127 7.70 -18.50 4.86
CA ASP A 127 6.36 -18.74 5.36
C ASP A 127 5.35 -18.99 4.20
N LEU A 128 5.85 -19.44 3.03
CA LEU A 128 5.05 -19.67 1.83
C LEU A 128 3.92 -20.69 2.04
N ASP A 129 4.14 -21.68 2.88
CA ASP A 129 3.15 -22.66 3.32
C ASP A 129 1.92 -21.98 3.95
N LEU A 130 2.14 -21.11 4.92
CA LEU A 130 1.06 -20.35 5.58
C LEU A 130 0.40 -19.35 4.64
N LEU A 131 1.19 -18.63 3.83
CA LEU A 131 0.64 -17.67 2.87
C LEU A 131 -0.27 -18.35 1.85
N THR A 132 0.11 -19.52 1.35
CA THR A 132 -0.70 -20.31 0.42
C THR A 132 -1.99 -20.78 1.09
N GLU A 133 -1.92 -21.21 2.36
CA GLU A 133 -3.10 -21.63 3.12
C GLU A 133 -4.06 -20.46 3.38
N ILE A 134 -3.54 -19.28 3.77
CA ILE A 134 -4.34 -18.05 3.93
C ILE A 134 -5.00 -17.66 2.60
N ASN A 135 -4.21 -17.67 1.49
CA ASN A 135 -4.73 -17.33 0.17
C ASN A 135 -5.89 -18.22 -0.28
N ARG A 136 -5.82 -19.50 0.05
CA ARG A 136 -6.89 -20.47 -0.26
C ARG A 136 -8.15 -20.25 0.58
N ARG A 137 -8.01 -19.83 1.86
CA ARG A 137 -9.13 -19.62 2.80
C ARG A 137 -9.79 -18.25 2.66
N ALA A 138 -8.98 -17.26 2.34
CA ALA A 138 -9.42 -15.88 2.23
C ALA A 138 -8.78 -15.19 1.01
N TRP A 139 -7.65 -14.52 1.19
CA TRP A 139 -6.92 -13.83 0.13
C TRP A 139 -5.57 -13.34 0.65
N VAL A 140 -4.56 -13.32 -0.22
CA VAL A 140 -3.26 -12.72 0.06
C VAL A 140 -2.83 -11.84 -1.12
N GLY A 141 -2.51 -10.58 -0.84
CA GLY A 141 -1.83 -9.68 -1.76
C GLY A 141 -0.48 -9.26 -1.19
N VAL A 142 0.56 -9.29 -2.00
CA VAL A 142 1.91 -8.90 -1.58
C VAL A 142 2.48 -7.86 -2.53
N VAL A 143 3.03 -6.79 -1.99
CA VAL A 143 3.83 -5.84 -2.77
C VAL A 143 5.27 -5.81 -2.24
N TYR A 144 6.23 -5.95 -3.15
CA TYR A 144 7.61 -5.63 -2.83
C TYR A 144 7.91 -4.16 -3.12
N SER A 145 8.42 -3.45 -2.11
CA SER A 145 8.89 -2.07 -2.34
C SER A 145 10.18 -2.10 -3.16
N ILE A 146 10.13 -1.54 -4.36
CA ILE A 146 11.26 -1.44 -5.30
C ILE A 146 11.23 -0.03 -5.89
N SER A 147 12.10 0.84 -5.40
CA SER A 147 12.17 2.24 -5.85
C SER A 147 13.04 2.40 -7.10
N THR A 148 13.92 1.45 -7.39
CA THR A 148 14.86 1.47 -8.53
C THR A 148 15.50 0.10 -8.73
N LEU A 149 15.96 -0.17 -9.93
CA LEU A 149 16.86 -1.30 -10.21
C LEU A 149 18.35 -0.90 -10.16
N ASP A 150 18.67 0.40 -10.18
CA ASP A 150 20.05 0.89 -10.12
C ASP A 150 20.68 0.59 -8.73
N PRO A 151 21.81 -0.18 -8.73
CA PRO A 151 22.47 -0.53 -7.47
C PRO A 151 23.09 0.66 -6.75
N ALA A 152 23.47 1.74 -7.45
CA ALA A 152 24.07 2.93 -6.84
C ALA A 152 22.99 3.73 -6.11
N VAL A 153 21.83 3.96 -6.74
CA VAL A 153 20.68 4.60 -6.14
C VAL A 153 20.19 3.79 -4.94
N LYS A 154 20.06 2.46 -5.09
CA LYS A 154 19.68 1.58 -3.99
C LYS A 154 20.65 1.69 -2.81
N ARG A 155 21.96 1.68 -3.04
CA ARG A 155 22.94 1.82 -1.95
C ARG A 155 22.85 3.16 -1.25
N ALA A 156 22.57 4.23 -1.98
CA ALA A 156 22.45 5.57 -1.42
C ALA A 156 21.22 5.72 -0.51
N PHE A 157 20.07 5.23 -0.95
CA PHE A 157 18.79 5.46 -0.26
C PHE A 157 18.29 4.29 0.57
N GLU A 158 18.71 3.06 0.26
CA GLU A 158 18.30 1.83 0.95
C GLU A 158 19.54 0.99 1.39
N PRO A 159 20.46 1.53 2.19
CA PRO A 159 21.80 0.97 2.39
C PRO A 159 21.79 -0.46 2.94
N ARG A 160 20.86 -0.79 3.84
CA ARG A 160 20.83 -2.08 4.56
C ARG A 160 19.67 -2.99 4.17
N SER A 161 18.80 -2.54 3.28
CA SER A 161 17.71 -3.40 2.79
C SER A 161 18.26 -4.51 1.87
N PRO A 162 17.57 -5.65 1.75
CA PRO A 162 17.93 -6.71 0.83
C PRO A 162 18.07 -6.22 -0.62
N GLY A 163 18.90 -6.89 -1.40
CA GLY A 163 19.10 -6.56 -2.81
C GLY A 163 17.83 -6.70 -3.66
N VAL A 164 17.67 -5.86 -4.69
CA VAL A 164 16.48 -5.87 -5.55
C VAL A 164 16.28 -7.22 -6.24
N LYS A 165 17.34 -7.85 -6.74
CA LYS A 165 17.27 -9.19 -7.34
C LYS A 165 16.67 -10.23 -6.38
N MET A 166 16.95 -10.13 -5.08
CA MET A 166 16.39 -11.05 -4.09
C MET A 166 14.90 -10.78 -3.87
N ARG A 167 14.46 -9.51 -3.92
CA ARG A 167 13.03 -9.13 -3.80
C ARG A 167 12.25 -9.64 -5.02
N LEU A 168 12.79 -9.47 -6.22
CA LEU A 168 12.20 -9.95 -7.47
C LEU A 168 12.10 -11.49 -7.49
N ALA A 169 13.15 -12.18 -7.07
CA ALA A 169 13.14 -13.65 -6.97
C ALA A 169 12.07 -14.14 -5.95
N ALA A 170 11.92 -13.44 -4.82
CA ALA A 170 10.87 -13.74 -3.85
C ALA A 170 9.46 -13.46 -4.42
N MET A 171 9.30 -12.36 -5.18
CA MET A 171 8.06 -12.06 -5.90
C MET A 171 7.68 -13.21 -6.85
N ALA A 172 8.64 -13.71 -7.64
CA ALA A 172 8.40 -14.80 -8.56
C ALA A 172 7.97 -16.11 -7.85
N GLN A 173 8.57 -16.42 -6.70
CA GLN A 173 8.17 -17.59 -5.90
C GLN A 173 6.74 -17.46 -5.39
N LEU A 174 6.34 -16.29 -4.90
CA LEU A 174 4.97 -16.02 -4.45
C LEU A 174 3.97 -16.09 -5.61
N ALA A 175 4.31 -15.52 -6.77
CA ALA A 175 3.50 -15.59 -7.99
C ALA A 175 3.28 -17.03 -8.46
N GLN A 176 4.34 -17.87 -8.45
CA GLN A 176 4.25 -19.30 -8.79
C GLN A 176 3.36 -20.07 -7.83
N ALA A 177 3.25 -19.65 -6.57
CA ALA A 177 2.33 -20.21 -5.59
C ALA A 177 0.88 -19.68 -5.73
N GLY A 178 0.58 -18.90 -6.75
CA GLY A 178 -0.76 -18.36 -7.02
C GLY A 178 -1.15 -17.17 -6.13
N ILE A 179 -0.19 -16.55 -5.45
CA ILE A 179 -0.42 -15.35 -4.63
C ILE A 179 -0.39 -14.11 -5.54
N LEU A 180 -1.33 -13.18 -5.32
CA LEU A 180 -1.32 -11.89 -6.01
C LEU A 180 -0.09 -11.08 -5.57
N VAL A 181 0.77 -10.73 -6.53
CA VAL A 181 1.98 -9.95 -6.26
C VAL A 181 2.08 -8.72 -7.14
N GLY A 182 2.77 -7.70 -6.65
CA GLY A 182 3.05 -6.46 -7.38
C GLY A 182 4.23 -5.71 -6.78
N THR A 183 4.49 -4.52 -7.34
CA THR A 183 5.55 -3.62 -6.86
C THR A 183 4.95 -2.36 -6.27
N ALA A 184 5.42 -1.97 -5.07
CA ALA A 184 5.31 -0.61 -4.58
C ALA A 184 6.55 0.17 -5.05
N LEU A 185 6.41 0.88 -6.17
CA LEU A 185 7.39 1.83 -6.69
C LEU A 185 7.27 3.13 -5.88
N MET A 186 7.65 3.03 -4.60
CA MET A 186 7.50 4.05 -3.58
C MET A 186 8.73 4.09 -2.66
N PRO A 187 9.36 5.26 -2.59
CA PRO A 187 9.12 6.46 -3.37
C PRO A 187 9.77 6.42 -4.75
N VAL A 188 9.19 7.14 -5.71
CA VAL A 188 9.91 7.55 -6.90
C VAL A 188 10.79 8.75 -6.52
N LEU A 189 12.07 8.71 -6.88
CA LEU A 189 13.09 9.68 -6.47
C LEU A 189 13.32 10.70 -7.60
N PRO A 190 12.98 11.98 -7.39
CA PRO A 190 13.11 13.04 -8.41
C PRO A 190 14.53 13.18 -8.95
N CYS A 191 14.69 13.30 -10.27
CA CYS A 191 15.97 13.47 -10.97
C CYS A 191 17.06 12.45 -10.65
N VAL A 192 16.71 11.37 -9.95
CA VAL A 192 17.61 10.27 -9.56
C VAL A 192 17.17 8.96 -10.19
N ALA A 193 15.87 8.68 -10.17
CA ALA A 193 15.28 7.45 -10.71
C ALA A 193 13.79 7.67 -11.07
N ASP A 194 13.49 8.77 -11.77
CA ASP A 194 12.12 9.16 -12.13
C ASP A 194 11.89 9.40 -13.62
N ASP A 195 12.91 9.24 -14.47
CA ASP A 195 12.70 9.26 -15.92
C ASP A 195 11.99 7.99 -16.41
N ASP A 196 11.45 8.03 -17.63
CA ASP A 196 10.65 6.94 -18.16
C ASP A 196 11.41 5.62 -18.29
N ALA A 197 12.72 5.67 -18.55
CA ALA A 197 13.53 4.46 -18.66
C ALA A 197 13.65 3.73 -17.31
N HIS A 198 13.94 4.46 -16.22
CA HIS A 198 14.00 3.89 -14.87
C HIS A 198 12.64 3.35 -14.40
N LEU A 199 11.55 4.10 -14.67
CA LEU A 199 10.20 3.64 -14.33
C LEU A 199 9.82 2.39 -15.10
N GLU A 200 10.11 2.36 -16.41
CA GLU A 200 9.82 1.25 -17.29
C GLU A 200 10.61 -0.02 -16.91
N GLU A 201 11.89 0.10 -16.56
CA GLU A 201 12.70 -1.01 -16.08
C GLU A 201 12.06 -1.71 -14.87
N VAL A 202 11.59 -0.96 -13.88
CA VAL A 202 10.92 -1.53 -12.70
C VAL A 202 9.59 -2.20 -13.08
N ILE A 203 8.82 -1.59 -13.97
CA ILE A 203 7.54 -2.12 -14.46
C ILE A 203 7.74 -3.43 -15.22
N VAL A 204 8.72 -3.47 -16.13
CA VAL A 204 9.08 -4.67 -16.90
C VAL A 204 9.57 -5.78 -15.95
N ALA A 205 10.48 -5.46 -15.03
CA ALA A 205 10.98 -6.43 -14.06
C ALA A 205 9.84 -6.98 -13.18
N THR A 206 8.87 -6.14 -12.79
CA THR A 206 7.68 -6.59 -12.06
C THR A 206 6.90 -7.63 -12.85
N ARG A 207 6.61 -7.35 -14.13
CA ARG A 207 5.90 -8.29 -15.02
C ARG A 207 6.65 -9.61 -15.19
N GLU A 208 7.95 -9.54 -15.47
CA GLU A 208 8.80 -10.71 -15.71
C GLU A 208 8.90 -11.64 -14.50
N HIS A 209 8.70 -11.10 -13.29
CA HIS A 209 8.66 -11.87 -12.05
C HIS A 209 7.25 -12.18 -11.56
N GLY A 210 6.25 -12.13 -12.44
CA GLY A 210 4.87 -12.54 -12.16
C GLY A 210 4.02 -11.48 -11.46
N GLY A 211 4.52 -10.25 -11.29
CA GLY A 211 3.73 -9.14 -10.76
C GLY A 211 2.58 -8.76 -11.69
N ARG A 212 1.46 -8.38 -11.11
CA ARG A 212 0.21 -8.06 -11.81
C ARG A 212 -0.12 -6.57 -11.78
N PHE A 213 0.51 -5.81 -10.90
CA PHE A 213 0.27 -4.37 -10.72
C PHE A 213 1.50 -3.65 -10.19
N VAL A 214 1.53 -2.33 -10.40
CA VAL A 214 2.54 -1.42 -9.84
C VAL A 214 1.84 -0.23 -9.19
N LEU A 215 2.11 -0.01 -7.90
CA LEU A 215 1.65 1.16 -7.16
C LEU A 215 2.80 2.17 -7.11
N ALA A 216 2.67 3.32 -7.76
CA ALA A 216 3.71 4.34 -7.74
C ALA A 216 3.32 5.54 -6.88
N GLY A 217 4.23 5.97 -6.02
CA GLY A 217 4.07 7.14 -5.19
C GLY A 217 5.33 8.00 -5.16
N GLY A 218 5.16 9.33 -5.12
CA GLY A 218 6.27 10.26 -5.02
C GLY A 218 6.92 10.28 -3.64
N LEU A 219 8.14 10.80 -3.58
CA LEU A 219 8.86 11.01 -2.35
C LEU A 219 8.17 12.09 -1.50
N THR A 220 7.95 11.80 -0.22
CA THR A 220 7.57 12.79 0.78
C THR A 220 8.81 13.23 1.54
N MET A 221 8.87 14.49 1.93
CA MET A 221 9.99 15.04 2.74
C MET A 221 9.41 15.85 3.90
N SER A 222 9.48 15.33 5.11
CA SER A 222 8.99 16.00 6.31
C SER A 222 9.79 15.58 7.54
N GLY A 223 9.91 16.50 8.52
CA GLY A 223 10.55 16.25 9.80
C GLY A 223 11.95 15.62 9.70
N PRO A 224 12.31 14.70 10.60
CA PRO A 224 13.62 14.05 10.63
C PRO A 224 13.98 13.25 9.37
N GLN A 225 12.97 12.72 8.67
CA GLN A 225 13.15 12.01 7.39
C GLN A 225 13.76 12.93 6.33
N ALA A 226 13.31 14.18 6.24
CA ALA A 226 13.80 15.14 5.24
C ALA A 226 15.31 15.37 5.36
N ALA A 227 15.84 15.52 6.57
CA ALA A 227 17.27 15.72 6.79
C ALA A 227 18.12 14.55 6.25
N ARG A 228 17.63 13.33 6.38
CA ARG A 228 18.32 12.13 5.87
C ARG A 228 18.30 12.07 4.34
N VAL A 229 17.18 12.42 3.72
CA VAL A 229 17.08 12.50 2.25
C VAL A 229 18.02 13.57 1.72
N TRP A 230 18.03 14.76 2.33
CA TRP A 230 18.98 15.83 1.97
C TRP A 230 20.42 15.35 2.05
N HIS A 231 20.80 14.68 3.14
CA HIS A 231 22.15 14.13 3.29
C HIS A 231 22.48 13.10 2.18
N ALA A 232 21.55 12.23 1.82
CA ALA A 232 21.77 11.24 0.74
C ALA A 232 21.93 11.92 -0.63
N VAL A 233 21.09 12.93 -0.92
CA VAL A 233 21.17 13.72 -2.16
C VAL A 233 22.51 14.45 -2.23
N ASP A 234 22.88 15.22 -1.20
CA ASP A 234 24.12 16.00 -1.19
C ASP A 234 25.36 15.13 -1.39
N ARG A 235 25.37 13.95 -0.77
CA ARG A 235 26.50 13.04 -0.82
C ARG A 235 26.63 12.28 -2.13
N CYS A 236 25.48 11.82 -2.71
CA CYS A 236 25.49 10.85 -3.80
C CYS A 236 24.97 11.43 -5.12
N PHE A 237 24.12 12.45 -5.08
CA PHE A 237 23.45 13.03 -6.24
C PHE A 237 23.37 14.56 -6.16
N PRO A 238 24.51 15.27 -5.96
CA PRO A 238 24.50 16.73 -5.74
C PRO A 238 23.86 17.49 -6.91
N GLN A 239 23.90 16.96 -8.11
CA GLN A 239 23.25 17.54 -9.29
C GLN A 239 21.71 17.59 -9.17
N ALA A 240 21.09 16.76 -8.35
CA ALA A 240 19.65 16.76 -8.10
C ALA A 240 19.23 17.84 -7.09
N ARG A 241 20.17 18.41 -6.34
CA ARG A 241 19.91 19.37 -5.25
C ARG A 241 19.02 20.54 -5.65
N PRO A 242 19.25 21.26 -6.77
CA PRO A 242 18.40 22.38 -7.17
C PRO A 242 16.93 21.98 -7.40
N THR A 243 16.70 20.81 -7.99
CA THR A 243 15.35 20.28 -8.23
C THR A 243 14.66 19.94 -6.91
N TYR A 244 15.37 19.30 -5.97
CA TYR A 244 14.81 19.01 -4.65
C TYR A 244 14.46 20.29 -3.88
N GLU A 245 15.29 21.32 -3.94
CA GLU A 245 15.00 22.63 -3.34
C GLU A 245 13.73 23.25 -3.93
N GLN A 246 13.56 23.17 -5.24
CA GLN A 246 12.36 23.67 -5.90
C GLN A 246 11.11 22.87 -5.51
N LEU A 247 11.18 21.53 -5.47
CA LEU A 247 10.03 20.66 -5.22
C LEU A 247 9.60 20.65 -3.74
N TYR A 248 10.55 20.79 -2.82
CA TYR A 248 10.33 20.61 -1.39
C TYR A 248 10.54 21.89 -0.58
N THR A 249 10.38 23.06 -1.20
CA THR A 249 10.38 24.35 -0.49
C THR A 249 9.24 24.39 0.54
N PRO A 250 9.46 24.94 1.76
CA PRO A 250 8.39 25.14 2.73
C PRO A 250 7.20 25.88 2.12
N GLY A 251 6.02 25.26 2.14
CA GLY A 251 4.79 25.77 1.51
C GLY A 251 4.48 25.21 0.12
N ALA A 252 5.43 24.61 -0.59
CA ALA A 252 5.18 23.89 -1.86
C ALA A 252 4.69 22.45 -1.64
N TYR A 253 4.78 21.95 -0.41
CA TYR A 253 4.41 20.58 -0.06
C TYR A 253 2.89 20.39 -0.07
N SER A 254 2.40 19.47 -0.91
CA SER A 254 1.03 18.96 -0.80
C SER A 254 0.97 17.88 0.29
N PRO A 255 0.01 17.94 1.22
CA PRO A 255 -0.20 16.89 2.23
C PRO A 255 -0.44 15.50 1.65
N SER A 256 -0.75 15.40 0.35
CA SER A 256 -0.90 14.13 -0.37
C SER A 256 0.42 13.45 -0.75
N GLY A 257 1.56 14.08 -0.43
CA GLY A 257 2.88 13.48 -0.61
C GLY A 257 3.34 13.24 -2.06
N HIS A 258 2.63 13.81 -3.03
CA HIS A 258 2.96 13.62 -4.44
C HIS A 258 3.81 14.78 -4.94
N TYR A 259 4.92 14.48 -5.59
CA TYR A 259 5.66 15.46 -6.36
C TYR A 259 5.41 15.27 -7.86
N SER A 260 5.67 16.32 -8.64
CA SER A 260 5.71 16.27 -10.10
C SER A 260 7.04 16.85 -10.57
N THR A 261 7.67 16.20 -11.51
CA THR A 261 8.85 16.75 -12.21
C THR A 261 8.46 17.85 -13.19
N ASP A 262 7.15 17.99 -13.49
CA ASP A 262 6.60 19.07 -14.29
C ASP A 262 5.93 20.10 -13.36
N PRO A 263 6.52 21.30 -13.18
CA PRO A 263 5.93 22.35 -12.35
C PRO A 263 4.55 22.81 -12.85
N SER A 264 4.24 22.62 -14.14
CA SER A 264 2.95 22.98 -14.74
C SER A 264 1.86 21.96 -14.48
N ALA A 265 2.21 20.71 -14.12
CA ALA A 265 1.28 19.60 -14.00
C ALA A 265 0.72 19.38 -12.58
N GLY A 266 1.01 20.26 -11.62
CA GLY A 266 0.52 20.14 -10.22
C GLY A 266 0.75 18.75 -9.61
N SER A 267 1.44 18.69 -8.50
CA SER A 267 1.62 17.56 -7.57
C SER A 267 1.24 16.15 -8.04
N GLY A 268 2.19 15.34 -8.48
CA GLY A 268 2.06 13.88 -8.59
C GLY A 268 1.19 13.32 -9.70
N GLN A 269 0.32 14.11 -10.28
CA GLN A 269 -0.56 13.69 -11.39
C GLN A 269 0.24 13.35 -12.65
N ALA A 270 1.30 14.09 -12.95
CA ALA A 270 2.16 13.81 -14.10
C ALA A 270 2.87 12.46 -13.93
N LEU A 271 3.46 12.21 -12.77
CA LEU A 271 4.07 10.92 -12.44
C LEU A 271 3.04 9.78 -12.58
N ALA A 272 1.86 9.93 -11.98
CA ALA A 272 0.83 8.91 -12.01
C ALA A 272 0.33 8.63 -13.44
N ARG A 273 0.19 9.67 -14.30
CA ARG A 273 -0.16 9.48 -15.74
C ARG A 273 0.95 8.74 -16.50
N ARG A 274 2.23 9.07 -16.26
CA ARG A 274 3.37 8.40 -16.89
C ARG A 274 3.42 6.92 -16.50
N VAL A 275 3.30 6.63 -15.21
CA VAL A 275 3.29 5.24 -14.72
C VAL A 275 2.09 4.47 -15.28
N ARG A 276 0.89 5.06 -15.31
CA ARG A 276 -0.28 4.43 -15.93
C ARG A 276 -0.03 4.08 -17.39
N ALA A 277 0.54 5.00 -18.17
CA ALA A 277 0.84 4.76 -19.58
C ALA A 277 1.83 3.61 -19.76
N LEU A 278 2.91 3.59 -18.95
CA LEU A 278 3.91 2.51 -18.97
C LEU A 278 3.31 1.17 -18.51
N CYS A 279 2.53 1.16 -17.43
CA CYS A 279 1.83 -0.06 -16.99
C CYS A 279 0.90 -0.60 -18.09
N THR A 280 0.12 0.26 -18.74
CA THR A 280 -0.77 -0.12 -19.85
C THR A 280 0.03 -0.70 -21.01
N LYS A 281 1.15 -0.08 -21.39
CA LYS A 281 2.07 -0.56 -22.44
C LYS A 281 2.57 -1.99 -22.16
N HIS A 282 2.78 -2.32 -20.89
CA HIS A 282 3.29 -3.62 -20.48
C HIS A 282 2.22 -4.59 -19.94
N GLY A 283 0.92 -4.27 -20.06
CA GLY A 283 -0.18 -5.13 -19.64
C GLY A 283 -0.30 -5.32 -18.13
N LEU A 284 0.18 -4.35 -17.34
CA LEU A 284 0.03 -4.31 -15.89
C LEU A 284 -1.05 -3.30 -15.47
N ALA A 285 -1.66 -3.53 -14.31
CA ALA A 285 -2.50 -2.52 -13.67
C ALA A 285 -1.63 -1.51 -12.89
N ASP A 286 -2.06 -0.25 -12.83
CA ASP A 286 -1.48 0.78 -11.98
C ASP A 286 -2.21 0.92 -10.63
N ARG A 287 -3.07 -0.06 -10.35
CA ARG A 287 -3.82 -0.23 -9.09
C ARG A 287 -3.84 -1.70 -8.70
N MET A 288 -3.85 -1.96 -7.40
CA MET A 288 -3.99 -3.31 -6.86
C MET A 288 -5.45 -3.77 -7.01
N PRO A 289 -5.72 -4.99 -7.51
CA PRO A 289 -7.04 -5.58 -7.43
C PRO A 289 -7.47 -5.75 -5.97
N ARG A 290 -8.70 -5.36 -5.67
CA ARG A 290 -9.24 -5.42 -4.33
C ARG A 290 -9.71 -6.83 -3.97
N TRP A 291 -9.52 -7.22 -2.71
CA TRP A 291 -10.23 -8.37 -2.15
C TRP A 291 -11.74 -8.14 -2.16
N ILE A 292 -12.47 -9.09 -2.72
CA ILE A 292 -13.94 -9.10 -2.72
C ILE A 292 -14.41 -10.17 -1.75
N GLU A 293 -15.12 -9.75 -0.70
CA GLU A 293 -15.63 -10.68 0.30
C GLU A 293 -16.64 -11.65 -0.33
N PRO A 294 -16.66 -12.92 0.11
CA PRO A 294 -17.68 -13.87 -0.34
C PRO A 294 -19.07 -13.47 0.21
N GLY A 295 -20.12 -13.82 -0.54
CA GLY A 295 -21.51 -13.59 -0.13
C GLY A 295 -22.14 -12.30 -0.64
N PRO A 296 -23.34 -11.95 -0.14
CA PRO A 296 -24.19 -10.90 -0.74
C PRO A 296 -23.57 -9.49 -0.71
N ARG A 297 -22.68 -9.22 0.23
CA ARG A 297 -21.99 -7.92 0.34
C ARG A 297 -20.78 -7.77 -0.59
N GLY A 298 -20.33 -8.83 -1.23
CA GLY A 298 -19.20 -8.73 -2.17
C GLY A 298 -19.43 -7.72 -3.29
N VAL A 299 -20.69 -7.53 -3.71
CA VAL A 299 -21.07 -6.51 -4.68
C VAL A 299 -20.72 -5.09 -4.18
N ASN A 300 -20.85 -4.81 -2.89
CA ASN A 300 -20.55 -3.51 -2.32
C ASN A 300 -19.03 -3.21 -2.45
N ARG A 301 -18.19 -4.21 -2.16
CA ARG A 301 -16.72 -4.09 -2.32
C ARG A 301 -16.34 -3.82 -3.78
N TRP A 302 -16.96 -4.52 -4.70
CA TRP A 302 -16.74 -4.35 -6.13
C TRP A 302 -17.19 -2.96 -6.63
N LEU A 303 -18.36 -2.48 -6.20
CA LEU A 303 -18.84 -1.14 -6.51
C LEU A 303 -17.93 -0.06 -5.92
N ALA A 304 -17.49 -0.24 -4.68
CA ALA A 304 -16.59 0.68 -4.00
C ALA A 304 -15.23 0.75 -4.72
N GLU A 305 -14.66 -0.37 -5.17
CA GLU A 305 -13.44 -0.39 -5.99
C GLU A 305 -13.60 0.47 -7.26
N ARG A 306 -14.71 0.30 -7.98
CA ARG A 306 -15.01 1.10 -9.19
C ARG A 306 -15.12 2.60 -8.88
N LEU A 307 -15.73 2.95 -7.74
CA LEU A 307 -15.80 4.34 -7.28
C LEU A 307 -14.43 4.90 -6.89
N PHE A 308 -13.56 4.12 -6.26
CA PHE A 308 -12.18 4.49 -5.97
C PHE A 308 -11.36 4.65 -7.26
N HIS A 309 -11.50 3.74 -8.23
CA HIS A 309 -10.87 3.89 -9.54
C HIS A 309 -11.35 5.15 -10.26
N LYS A 310 -12.66 5.44 -10.22
CA LYS A 310 -13.19 6.70 -10.79
C LYS A 310 -12.69 7.93 -10.04
N THR A 311 -12.50 7.86 -8.74
CA THR A 311 -11.85 8.93 -7.96
C THR A 311 -10.45 9.19 -8.47
N TYR A 312 -9.67 8.12 -8.67
CA TYR A 312 -8.32 8.21 -9.20
C TYR A 312 -8.27 8.75 -10.64
N ASP A 313 -9.16 8.32 -11.51
CA ASP A 313 -9.28 8.88 -12.87
C ASP A 313 -9.51 10.39 -12.82
N LEU A 314 -10.44 10.84 -11.97
CA LEU A 314 -10.72 12.26 -11.78
C LEU A 314 -9.53 13.04 -11.23
N GLU A 315 -8.72 12.43 -10.35
CA GLU A 315 -7.47 13.01 -9.88
C GLU A 315 -6.47 13.18 -11.02
N LEU A 316 -6.31 12.16 -11.88
CA LEU A 316 -5.44 12.23 -13.06
C LEU A 316 -5.91 13.24 -14.11
N GLU A 317 -7.22 13.40 -14.27
CA GLU A 317 -7.83 14.40 -15.14
C GLU A 317 -7.66 15.83 -14.60
N GLY A 318 -7.27 16.01 -13.35
CA GLY A 318 -7.22 17.32 -12.68
C GLY A 318 -8.62 17.88 -12.40
N ALA A 319 -9.60 17.03 -12.18
CA ALA A 319 -10.98 17.43 -11.95
C ALA A 319 -11.13 18.26 -10.65
N ASP A 320 -12.26 18.98 -10.55
CA ASP A 320 -12.59 19.77 -9.36
C ASP A 320 -12.55 18.93 -8.08
N LYS A 321 -11.96 19.46 -7.02
CA LYS A 321 -11.78 18.77 -5.72
C LYS A 321 -13.12 18.32 -5.12
N ARG A 322 -14.21 19.07 -5.27
CA ARG A 322 -15.52 18.69 -4.74
C ARG A 322 -16.04 17.44 -5.44
N ARG A 323 -15.82 17.35 -6.76
CA ARG A 323 -16.19 16.18 -7.57
C ARG A 323 -15.38 14.95 -7.13
N ILE A 324 -14.07 15.06 -7.00
CA ILE A 324 -13.18 13.99 -6.50
C ILE A 324 -13.68 13.49 -5.13
N TRP A 325 -13.92 14.41 -4.20
CA TRP A 325 -14.39 14.08 -2.85
C TRP A 325 -15.80 13.45 -2.85
N ALA A 326 -16.69 13.83 -3.76
CA ALA A 326 -18.01 13.21 -3.87
C ALA A 326 -17.90 11.72 -4.22
N TYR A 327 -17.05 11.35 -5.19
CA TYR A 327 -16.83 9.95 -5.54
C TYR A 327 -16.12 9.17 -4.42
N ARG A 328 -15.14 9.77 -3.76
CA ARG A 328 -14.45 9.14 -2.63
C ARG A 328 -15.40 8.83 -1.46
N ARG A 329 -16.26 9.79 -1.08
CA ARG A 329 -17.26 9.57 -0.04
C ARG A 329 -18.30 8.52 -0.45
N ALA A 330 -18.72 8.53 -1.71
CA ALA A 330 -19.61 7.51 -2.24
C ALA A 330 -18.97 6.12 -2.14
N ALA A 331 -17.67 6.01 -2.45
CA ALA A 331 -16.94 4.75 -2.30
C ALA A 331 -16.98 4.23 -0.86
N TRP A 332 -16.73 5.09 0.14
CA TRP A 332 -16.83 4.71 1.55
C TRP A 332 -18.27 4.33 1.97
N THR A 333 -19.27 5.11 1.56
CA THR A 333 -20.68 4.81 1.85
C THR A 333 -21.07 3.44 1.31
N VAL A 334 -20.71 3.13 0.07
CA VAL A 334 -21.00 1.86 -0.58
C VAL A 334 -20.24 0.72 0.10
N ASP A 335 -18.96 0.93 0.40
CA ASP A 335 -18.10 -0.06 1.03
C ASP A 335 -18.58 -0.49 2.42
N GLU A 336 -18.99 0.48 3.20
CA GLU A 336 -19.38 0.31 4.61
C GLU A 336 -20.88 -0.01 4.78
N TRP A 337 -21.65 -0.06 3.67
CA TRP A 337 -23.07 -0.34 3.75
C TRP A 337 -23.34 -1.77 4.27
N PRO A 338 -24.19 -1.92 5.29
CA PRO A 338 -24.33 -3.20 6.01
C PRO A 338 -25.03 -4.32 5.24
N THR A 339 -25.80 -3.97 4.21
CA THR A 339 -26.56 -4.94 3.40
C THR A 339 -26.14 -4.91 1.93
N SER A 340 -26.50 -5.92 1.16
CA SER A 340 -26.23 -5.98 -0.27
C SER A 340 -26.91 -4.84 -1.04
N LEU A 341 -26.14 -4.02 -1.74
CA LEU A 341 -26.71 -2.97 -2.60
C LEU A 341 -27.40 -3.55 -3.84
N ALA A 342 -27.06 -4.75 -4.28
CA ALA A 342 -27.80 -5.43 -5.33
C ALA A 342 -29.20 -5.81 -4.87
N GLU A 343 -29.34 -6.32 -3.63
CA GLU A 343 -30.65 -6.62 -3.04
C GLU A 343 -31.46 -5.37 -2.78
N LEU A 344 -30.83 -4.30 -2.27
CA LEU A 344 -31.46 -3.01 -2.08
C LEU A 344 -32.00 -2.44 -3.40
N TYR A 345 -31.17 -2.46 -4.46
CA TYR A 345 -31.58 -1.99 -5.79
C TYR A 345 -32.69 -2.87 -6.38
N LYS A 346 -32.63 -4.18 -6.22
CA LYS A 346 -33.68 -5.11 -6.67
C LYS A 346 -35.04 -4.83 -6.01
N SER A 347 -35.03 -4.49 -4.71
CA SER A 347 -36.28 -4.29 -3.94
C SER A 347 -36.85 -2.87 -4.06
N GLN A 348 -36.00 -1.84 -4.16
CA GLN A 348 -36.40 -0.43 -4.08
C GLN A 348 -36.01 0.39 -5.32
N GLY A 349 -35.34 -0.20 -6.28
CA GLY A 349 -34.87 0.47 -7.50
C GLY A 349 -33.92 1.63 -7.19
N LEU A 350 -33.98 2.65 -8.02
CA LEU A 350 -33.13 3.84 -7.89
C LEU A 350 -33.40 4.60 -6.58
N ALA A 351 -34.62 4.54 -6.04
CA ALA A 351 -34.98 5.21 -4.79
C ALA A 351 -34.16 4.69 -3.60
N GLY A 352 -33.92 3.37 -3.55
CA GLY A 352 -33.06 2.75 -2.52
C GLY A 352 -31.64 3.27 -2.56
N LEU A 353 -31.05 3.44 -3.76
CA LEU A 353 -29.71 4.01 -3.93
C LEU A 353 -29.64 5.50 -3.56
N LEU A 354 -30.69 6.27 -3.88
CA LEU A 354 -30.79 7.69 -3.52
C LEU A 354 -30.93 7.95 -2.02
N ALA A 355 -31.43 6.97 -1.26
CA ALA A 355 -31.49 7.05 0.18
C ALA A 355 -30.13 6.90 0.88
N LEU A 356 -29.09 6.47 0.18
CA LEU A 356 -27.73 6.32 0.72
C LEU A 356 -27.08 7.68 1.00
N PRO A 357 -26.41 7.87 2.15
CA PRO A 357 -25.73 9.13 2.47
C PRO A 357 -24.71 9.52 1.39
N GLY A 358 -24.83 10.73 0.85
CA GLY A 358 -23.90 11.27 -0.13
C GLY A 358 -24.05 10.71 -1.55
N ILE A 359 -25.08 9.91 -1.81
CA ILE A 359 -25.39 9.38 -3.15
C ILE A 359 -26.50 10.23 -3.77
N GLY A 360 -26.10 11.17 -4.66
CA GLY A 360 -27.03 11.93 -5.46
C GLY A 360 -27.41 11.21 -6.77
N GLU A 361 -28.33 11.79 -7.54
CA GLU A 361 -28.93 11.18 -8.74
C GLU A 361 -27.89 10.64 -9.73
N ARG A 362 -26.82 11.41 -10.02
CA ARG A 362 -25.75 10.99 -10.94
C ARG A 362 -25.03 9.74 -10.45
N LEU A 363 -24.70 9.68 -9.15
CA LEU A 363 -24.01 8.54 -8.57
C LEU A 363 -24.93 7.33 -8.47
N ALA A 364 -26.19 7.52 -8.10
CA ALA A 364 -27.19 6.45 -8.06
C ALA A 364 -27.38 5.79 -9.43
N ARG A 365 -27.50 6.58 -10.49
CA ARG A 365 -27.62 6.05 -11.89
C ARG A 365 -26.34 5.33 -12.32
N LEU A 366 -25.16 5.82 -11.95
CA LEU A 366 -23.89 5.18 -12.24
C LEU A 366 -23.77 3.82 -11.54
N ILE A 367 -24.12 3.77 -10.25
CA ILE A 367 -24.13 2.53 -9.46
C ILE A 367 -25.15 1.53 -10.02
N ALA A 368 -26.34 2.00 -10.36
CA ALA A 368 -27.39 1.16 -10.98
C ALA A 368 -26.89 0.50 -12.28
N GLY A 369 -26.27 1.28 -13.18
CA GLY A 369 -25.68 0.71 -14.40
C GLY A 369 -24.61 -0.35 -14.13
N TRP A 370 -23.75 -0.14 -13.11
CA TRP A 370 -22.77 -1.16 -12.73
C TRP A 370 -23.40 -2.40 -12.09
N LEU A 371 -24.49 -2.25 -11.33
CA LEU A 371 -25.21 -3.39 -10.77
C LEU A 371 -25.77 -4.34 -11.83
N GLU A 372 -26.13 -3.82 -13.00
CA GLU A 372 -26.54 -4.62 -14.15
C GLU A 372 -25.39 -5.47 -14.74
N GLU A 373 -24.13 -5.03 -14.56
CA GLU A 373 -22.93 -5.77 -14.98
C GLU A 373 -22.48 -6.84 -13.98
N TRP A 374 -22.94 -6.81 -12.73
CA TRP A 374 -22.47 -7.67 -11.65
C TRP A 374 -22.62 -9.18 -11.90
N PRO A 375 -23.73 -9.69 -12.43
CA PRO A 375 -23.91 -11.12 -12.70
C PRO A 375 -22.94 -11.69 -13.74
N VAL A 376 -22.52 -10.86 -14.73
CA VAL A 376 -21.69 -11.29 -15.85
C VAL A 376 -20.26 -11.65 -15.43
N ARG A 377 -19.76 -11.10 -14.31
CA ARG A 377 -18.39 -11.33 -13.83
C ARG A 377 -18.22 -12.53 -12.88
N ARG A 378 -19.29 -13.20 -12.47
CA ARG A 378 -19.22 -14.40 -11.59
C ARG A 378 -18.90 -15.69 -12.33
N GLU A 379 -18.98 -15.72 -13.66
CA GLU A 379 -18.79 -16.90 -14.50
C GLU A 379 -17.42 -16.97 -15.19
N THR A 380 -16.53 -15.99 -14.95
CA THR A 380 -15.13 -15.97 -15.45
C THR A 380 -14.12 -16.01 -14.30
#